data_74558c76559650fb89d5449d54dc7cd9
#
_entry.id   74558c76559650fb89d5449d54dc7cd9
#
_cell.length_a   1.000
_cell.length_b   1.000
_cell.length_c   1.000
_cell.angle_alpha   90.00
_cell.angle_beta   90.00
_cell.angle_gamma   90.00
#
_symmetry.space_group_name_H-M   'P 1'
#
loop_
_entity.id
_entity.type
_entity.pdbx_description
1 polymer ?
#
loop_
_entity_poly.entity_id
_entity_poly.type
_entity_poly.pdbx_seq_one_letter_code
_entity_poly.pdbx_strand_id
1 'polypeptide(L)'
;MKLKHCYNMQQFRRMARKRLPGPIFHYIDGAADDEVSYRRNTEAYDSCDLVPNVLAGVENIDMSTEVMGKKIDLPLFLSPTALQRLFHHDGEFAVARAAEQHGTWFGISSLGTASIEDIGAAISTPKMFQFYYHKDKGLNKSMIQRCKDADFDALVLTVDTIVGGNRERDL
;
A
#
# COMPACT_ATOMS: atom_id res chain seq x y z
N MET A 1 19.54 4.70 -14.60
CA MET A 1 19.07 5.80 -13.77
C MET A 1 19.33 5.44 -12.31
N LYS A 2 19.83 6.34 -11.48
CA LYS A 2 20.08 6.10 -10.04
C LYS A 2 18.87 6.61 -9.25
N LEU A 3 18.57 6.01 -8.10
CA LEU A 3 17.45 6.42 -7.22
C LEU A 3 17.45 7.92 -6.91
N LYS A 4 18.63 8.51 -6.66
CA LYS A 4 18.80 9.95 -6.41
C LYS A 4 18.34 10.88 -7.53
N HIS A 5 18.00 10.34 -8.69
CA HIS A 5 17.45 11.09 -9.84
C HIS A 5 15.96 10.81 -10.07
N CYS A 6 15.28 10.17 -9.11
CA CYS A 6 13.85 9.93 -9.15
C CYS A 6 13.16 10.98 -8.27
N TYR A 7 12.63 12.02 -8.86
CA TYR A 7 11.98 13.16 -8.17
C TYR A 7 10.46 13.05 -8.13
N ASN A 8 9.87 12.08 -8.83
CA ASN A 8 8.43 11.85 -8.87
C ASN A 8 8.11 10.37 -9.17
N MET A 9 6.85 9.98 -8.98
CA MET A 9 6.39 8.61 -9.18
C MET A 9 6.61 8.10 -10.60
N GLN A 10 6.48 8.95 -11.61
CA GLN A 10 6.70 8.56 -13.01
C GLN A 10 8.14 8.14 -13.28
N GLN A 11 9.10 8.76 -12.61
CA GLN A 11 10.51 8.37 -12.75
C GLN A 11 10.79 7.03 -12.04
N PHE A 12 10.19 6.78 -10.86
CA PHE A 12 10.24 5.47 -10.21
C PHE A 12 9.62 4.38 -11.10
N ARG A 13 8.44 4.63 -11.67
CA ARG A 13 7.77 3.73 -12.61
C ARG A 13 8.66 3.40 -13.81
N ARG A 14 9.28 4.41 -14.44
CA ARG A 14 10.23 4.20 -15.56
C ARG A 14 11.46 3.38 -15.14
N MET A 15 11.94 3.58 -13.93
CA MET A 15 13.06 2.81 -13.41
C MET A 15 12.66 1.36 -13.11
N ALA A 16 11.51 1.12 -12.52
CA ALA A 16 10.95 -0.21 -12.28
C ALA A 16 10.80 -0.98 -13.61
N ARG A 17 10.22 -0.35 -14.64
CA ARG A 17 10.10 -0.94 -15.98
C ARG A 17 11.45 -1.41 -16.60
N LYS A 18 12.55 -0.70 -16.28
CA LYS A 18 13.89 -1.06 -16.78
C LYS A 18 14.56 -2.17 -15.97
N ARG A 19 14.09 -2.44 -14.75
CA ARG A 19 14.72 -3.38 -13.82
C ARG A 19 13.96 -4.69 -13.65
N LEU A 20 12.65 -4.63 -13.73
CA LEU A 20 11.79 -5.78 -13.52
C LEU A 20 11.60 -6.56 -14.84
N PRO A 21 11.51 -7.89 -14.79
CA PRO A 21 11.03 -8.68 -15.90
C PRO A 21 9.64 -8.19 -16.36
N GLY A 22 9.38 -8.27 -17.68
CA GLY A 22 8.14 -7.77 -18.27
C GLY A 22 6.87 -8.21 -17.53
N PRO A 23 6.63 -9.52 -17.33
CA PRO A 23 5.43 -10.00 -16.63
C PRO A 23 5.30 -9.44 -15.20
N ILE A 24 6.39 -9.35 -14.44
CA ILE A 24 6.39 -8.80 -13.09
C ILE A 24 6.05 -7.30 -13.11
N PHE A 25 6.62 -6.57 -14.06
CA PHE A 25 6.28 -5.15 -14.22
C PHE A 25 4.81 -4.96 -14.60
N HIS A 26 4.29 -5.75 -15.53
CA HIS A 26 2.89 -5.64 -15.95
C HIS A 26 1.92 -6.02 -14.84
N TYR A 27 2.25 -6.99 -14.01
CA TYR A 27 1.44 -7.34 -12.85
C TYR A 27 1.22 -6.15 -11.90
N ILE A 28 2.26 -5.38 -11.57
CA ILE A 28 2.13 -4.24 -10.66
C ILE A 28 1.63 -2.96 -11.35
N ASP A 29 1.90 -2.81 -12.65
CA ASP A 29 1.64 -1.59 -13.41
C ASP A 29 0.33 -1.64 -14.21
N GLY A 30 -0.20 -2.83 -14.47
CA GLY A 30 -1.38 -3.04 -15.28
C GLY A 30 -2.68 -3.06 -14.48
N ALA A 31 -3.79 -2.94 -15.23
CA ALA A 31 -5.15 -3.11 -14.71
C ALA A 31 -5.99 -3.97 -15.68
N ALA A 32 -7.29 -4.09 -15.44
CA ALA A 32 -8.17 -4.93 -16.24
C ALA A 32 -8.69 -4.20 -17.47
N ASP A 33 -8.98 -4.98 -18.51
CA ASP A 33 -9.58 -4.56 -19.76
C ASP A 33 -8.89 -3.32 -20.36
N ASP A 34 -9.64 -2.33 -20.82
CA ASP A 34 -9.13 -1.06 -21.39
C ASP A 34 -8.50 -0.11 -20.36
N GLU A 35 -8.34 -0.53 -19.11
CA GLU A 35 -7.72 0.26 -18.02
C GLU A 35 -8.38 1.64 -17.78
N VAL A 36 -9.67 1.79 -18.04
CA VAL A 36 -10.40 3.06 -17.93
C VAL A 36 -10.39 3.58 -16.49
N SER A 37 -10.73 2.73 -15.50
CA SER A 37 -10.74 3.11 -14.09
C SER A 37 -9.33 3.41 -13.58
N TYR A 38 -8.34 2.69 -14.05
CA TYR A 38 -6.93 2.93 -13.72
C TYR A 38 -6.48 4.33 -14.16
N ARG A 39 -6.76 4.74 -15.39
CA ARG A 39 -6.46 6.09 -15.87
C ARG A 39 -7.22 7.15 -15.09
N ARG A 40 -8.53 6.94 -14.89
CA ARG A 40 -9.39 7.88 -14.14
C ARG A 40 -8.90 8.11 -12.71
N ASN A 41 -8.35 7.11 -12.04
CA ASN A 41 -7.80 7.26 -10.69
C ASN A 41 -6.66 8.29 -10.61
N THR A 42 -5.95 8.54 -11.70
CA THR A 42 -4.92 9.60 -11.77
C THR A 42 -5.51 10.90 -12.28
N GLU A 43 -6.29 10.86 -13.38
CA GLU A 43 -6.88 12.04 -14.04
C GLU A 43 -7.87 12.79 -13.12
N ALA A 44 -8.51 12.10 -12.18
CA ALA A 44 -9.43 12.74 -11.24
C ALA A 44 -8.74 13.80 -10.36
N TYR A 45 -7.46 13.65 -10.06
CA TYR A 45 -6.71 14.66 -9.32
C TYR A 45 -6.44 15.92 -10.13
N ASP A 46 -6.36 15.83 -11.46
CA ASP A 46 -6.15 16.98 -12.35
C ASP A 46 -7.39 17.90 -12.40
N SER A 47 -8.55 17.39 -11.96
CA SER A 47 -9.79 18.18 -11.86
C SER A 47 -9.96 18.92 -10.53
N CYS A 48 -9.01 18.77 -9.59
CA CYS A 48 -9.06 19.37 -8.27
C CYS A 48 -8.00 20.48 -8.14
N ASP A 49 -8.45 21.71 -7.91
CA ASP A 49 -7.56 22.84 -7.63
C ASP A 49 -7.34 23.01 -6.13
N LEU A 50 -6.10 23.22 -5.72
CA LEU A 50 -5.76 23.65 -4.36
C LEU A 50 -5.72 25.16 -4.32
N VAL A 51 -6.67 25.77 -3.61
CA VAL A 51 -6.74 27.23 -3.46
C VAL A 51 -6.07 27.61 -2.13
N PRO A 52 -4.84 28.17 -2.15
CA PRO A 52 -4.14 28.55 -0.92
C PRO A 52 -4.71 29.82 -0.31
N ASN A 53 -4.72 29.88 1.02
CA ASN A 53 -4.96 31.13 1.74
C ASN A 53 -3.65 31.92 1.81
N VAL A 54 -3.55 33.02 1.08
CA VAL A 54 -2.36 33.89 1.11
C VAL A 54 -2.29 34.67 2.43
N LEU A 55 -1.08 35.03 2.85
CA LEU A 55 -0.82 35.80 4.08
C LEU A 55 -1.35 35.13 5.36
N ALA A 56 -1.48 33.82 5.38
CA ALA A 56 -2.01 33.08 6.54
C ALA A 56 -0.98 32.91 7.68
N GLY A 57 0.27 33.35 7.49
CA GLY A 57 1.32 33.30 8.53
C GLY A 57 1.63 31.87 9.02
N VAL A 58 1.65 30.90 8.12
CA VAL A 58 1.89 29.49 8.47
C VAL A 58 3.37 29.31 8.76
N GLU A 59 3.74 29.30 10.04
CA GLU A 59 5.12 29.03 10.50
C GLU A 59 5.32 27.56 10.84
N ASN A 60 4.31 26.91 11.39
CA ASN A 60 4.35 25.49 11.78
C ASN A 60 3.33 24.69 10.98
N ILE A 61 3.81 23.68 10.26
CA ILE A 61 2.96 22.79 9.47
C ILE A 61 2.70 21.53 10.30
N ASP A 62 1.43 21.31 10.66
CA ASP A 62 0.95 20.06 11.27
C ASP A 62 0.01 19.35 10.29
N MET A 63 0.45 18.18 9.79
CA MET A 63 -0.35 17.32 8.92
C MET A 63 -0.93 16.13 9.66
N SER A 64 -0.76 16.07 10.98
CA SER A 64 -1.24 14.94 11.77
C SER A 64 -2.76 14.83 11.75
N THR A 65 -3.25 13.62 11.82
CA THR A 65 -4.67 13.31 11.90
C THR A 65 -4.89 12.03 12.70
N GLU A 66 -6.14 11.68 12.94
CA GLU A 66 -6.52 10.43 13.59
C GLU A 66 -7.30 9.54 12.64
N VAL A 67 -6.89 8.28 12.53
CA VAL A 67 -7.58 7.25 11.75
C VAL A 67 -7.78 6.02 12.61
N MET A 68 -9.02 5.59 12.78
CA MET A 68 -9.41 4.43 13.61
C MET A 68 -8.83 4.49 15.04
N GLY A 69 -8.87 5.67 15.67
CA GLY A 69 -8.36 5.88 17.03
C GLY A 69 -6.85 5.92 17.16
N LYS A 70 -6.11 5.96 16.06
CA LYS A 70 -4.65 6.07 16.03
C LYS A 70 -4.23 7.39 15.41
N LYS A 71 -3.39 8.13 16.12
CA LYS A 71 -2.76 9.34 15.59
C LYS A 71 -1.69 8.95 14.57
N ILE A 72 -1.68 9.66 13.44
CA ILE A 72 -0.67 9.54 12.39
C ILE A 72 -0.13 10.92 12.02
N ASP A 73 1.13 11.00 11.60
CA ASP A 73 1.81 12.27 11.32
C ASP A 73 1.51 12.80 9.90
N LEU A 74 1.05 11.93 9.00
CA LEU A 74 0.65 12.25 7.63
C LEU A 74 -0.75 11.71 7.35
N PRO A 75 -1.66 12.47 6.68
CA PRO A 75 -2.99 11.99 6.28
C PRO A 75 -2.91 11.05 5.07
N LEU A 76 -2.02 10.09 5.11
CA LEU A 76 -1.68 9.13 4.07
C LEU A 76 -1.33 7.80 4.73
N PHE A 77 -1.71 6.68 4.14
CA PHE A 77 -1.24 5.36 4.56
C PHE A 77 -0.86 4.48 3.36
N LEU A 78 -0.04 3.46 3.63
CA LEU A 78 0.45 2.55 2.61
C LEU A 78 -0.49 1.35 2.50
N SER A 79 -1.20 1.28 1.39
CA SER A 79 -2.18 0.21 1.11
C SER A 79 -1.54 -1.17 1.02
N PRO A 80 -2.28 -2.24 1.37
CA PRO A 80 -1.81 -3.61 1.20
C PRO A 80 -1.47 -3.92 -0.26
N THR A 81 -0.23 -4.31 -0.52
CA THR A 81 0.23 -4.74 -1.84
C THR A 81 0.78 -6.15 -1.74
N ALA A 82 0.31 -7.04 -2.61
CA ALA A 82 0.73 -8.43 -2.63
C ALA A 82 2.16 -8.61 -3.17
N LEU A 83 2.80 -9.72 -2.77
CA LEU A 83 4.02 -10.28 -3.40
C LEU A 83 5.17 -9.28 -3.55
N GLN A 84 5.42 -8.43 -2.55
CA GLN A 84 6.37 -7.32 -2.70
C GLN A 84 7.82 -7.75 -2.98
N ARG A 85 8.23 -8.95 -2.55
CA ARG A 85 9.56 -9.50 -2.89
C ARG A 85 9.75 -9.85 -4.36
N LEU A 86 8.68 -9.92 -5.16
CA LEU A 86 8.83 -9.99 -6.61
C LEU A 86 9.39 -8.70 -7.21
N PHE A 87 9.23 -7.57 -6.53
CA PHE A 87 9.63 -6.24 -7.02
C PHE A 87 10.94 -5.77 -6.40
N HIS A 88 11.17 -6.11 -5.12
CA HIS A 88 12.38 -5.74 -4.39
C HIS A 88 12.69 -6.76 -3.31
N HIS A 89 13.96 -7.08 -3.10
CA HIS A 89 14.40 -8.11 -2.14
C HIS A 89 13.96 -7.85 -0.69
N ASP A 90 13.88 -6.58 -0.26
CA ASP A 90 13.40 -6.20 1.07
C ASP A 90 11.87 -6.30 1.21
N GLY A 91 11.11 -6.27 0.09
CA GLY A 91 9.67 -6.44 0.06
C GLY A 91 8.93 -5.59 1.09
N GLU A 92 8.02 -6.23 1.81
CA GLU A 92 7.17 -5.62 2.83
C GLU A 92 7.95 -4.93 3.95
N PHE A 93 9.13 -5.43 4.31
CA PHE A 93 9.95 -4.83 5.36
C PHE A 93 10.45 -3.42 5.02
N ALA A 94 10.79 -3.16 3.76
CA ALA A 94 11.19 -1.81 3.34
C ALA A 94 10.03 -0.82 3.44
N VAL A 95 8.83 -1.24 3.03
CA VAL A 95 7.63 -0.42 3.08
C VAL A 95 7.16 -0.20 4.52
N ALA A 96 7.20 -1.24 5.36
CA ALA A 96 6.87 -1.16 6.78
C ALA A 96 7.78 -0.17 7.53
N ARG A 97 9.10 -0.27 7.32
CA ARG A 97 10.05 0.70 7.90
C ARG A 97 9.82 2.13 7.42
N ALA A 98 9.44 2.32 6.15
CA ALA A 98 9.11 3.65 5.64
C ALA A 98 7.83 4.20 6.29
N ALA A 99 6.80 3.37 6.48
CA ALA A 99 5.60 3.77 7.21
C ALA A 99 5.92 4.20 8.65
N GLU A 100 6.73 3.43 9.37
CA GLU A 100 7.16 3.76 10.73
C GLU A 100 7.98 5.05 10.78
N GLN A 101 8.94 5.22 9.85
CA GLN A 101 9.77 6.43 9.77
C GLN A 101 8.95 7.70 9.55
N HIS A 102 7.81 7.60 8.88
CA HIS A 102 6.92 8.72 8.57
C HIS A 102 5.65 8.76 9.43
N GLY A 103 5.58 7.96 10.49
CA GLY A 103 4.49 7.96 11.46
C GLY A 103 3.12 7.70 10.84
N THR A 104 3.01 6.73 9.91
CA THR A 104 1.76 6.44 9.21
C THR A 104 1.38 4.96 9.23
N TRP A 105 0.17 4.62 8.78
CA TRP A 105 -0.32 3.24 8.70
C TRP A 105 0.41 2.42 7.63
N PHE A 106 0.73 1.19 7.98
CA PHE A 106 1.17 0.16 7.04
C PHE A 106 0.12 -0.94 6.86
N GLY A 107 -0.21 -1.25 5.60
CA GLY A 107 -1.06 -2.38 5.24
C GLY A 107 -0.25 -3.55 4.68
N ILE A 108 -0.35 -4.73 5.30
CA ILE A 108 0.18 -5.97 4.73
C ILE A 108 -0.95 -6.77 4.07
N SER A 109 -0.66 -7.32 2.89
CA SER A 109 -1.58 -8.21 2.17
C SER A 109 -1.55 -9.64 2.73
N SER A 110 -2.69 -10.32 2.70
CA SER A 110 -2.74 -11.78 2.94
C SER A 110 -1.91 -12.59 1.92
N LEU A 111 -1.60 -11.99 0.76
CA LEU A 111 -0.67 -12.53 -0.23
C LEU A 111 0.74 -11.88 -0.10
N GLY A 112 1.07 -11.35 1.06
CA GLY A 112 2.38 -10.81 1.36
C GLY A 112 3.46 -11.89 1.38
N THR A 113 4.71 -11.47 1.17
CA THR A 113 5.90 -12.34 1.20
C THR A 113 6.62 -12.32 2.55
N ALA A 114 6.12 -11.54 3.51
CA ALA A 114 6.51 -11.54 4.92
C ALA A 114 5.36 -12.07 5.78
N SER A 115 5.66 -12.71 6.92
CA SER A 115 4.65 -13.20 7.84
C SER A 115 4.02 -12.06 8.66
N ILE A 116 2.84 -12.31 9.23
CA ILE A 116 2.17 -11.41 10.16
C ILE A 116 3.09 -11.13 11.35
N GLU A 117 3.70 -12.17 11.89
CA GLU A 117 4.57 -12.12 13.06
C GLU A 117 5.83 -11.31 12.78
N ASP A 118 6.47 -11.53 11.63
CA ASP A 118 7.69 -10.82 11.26
C ASP A 118 7.44 -9.31 11.11
N ILE A 119 6.31 -8.92 10.51
CA ILE A 119 5.93 -7.51 10.39
C ILE A 119 5.53 -6.94 11.76
N GLY A 120 4.78 -7.69 12.57
CA GLY A 120 4.44 -7.30 13.93
C GLY A 120 5.66 -6.99 14.79
N ALA A 121 6.71 -7.81 14.66
CA ALA A 121 7.97 -7.63 15.39
C ALA A 121 8.87 -6.53 14.80
N ALA A 122 8.69 -6.18 13.51
CA ALA A 122 9.58 -5.25 12.81
C ALA A 122 9.24 -3.78 12.99
N ILE A 123 7.96 -3.44 13.25
CA ILE A 123 7.48 -2.06 13.34
C ILE A 123 6.46 -1.88 14.47
N SER A 124 6.44 -0.67 15.05
CA SER A 124 5.49 -0.25 16.10
C SER A 124 4.41 0.71 15.61
N THR A 125 4.55 1.26 14.40
CA THR A 125 3.54 2.14 13.79
C THR A 125 2.21 1.40 13.59
N PRO A 126 1.06 2.10 13.52
CA PRO A 126 -0.22 1.47 13.26
C PRO A 126 -0.21 0.60 12.02
N LYS A 127 -0.70 -0.62 12.14
CA LYS A 127 -0.65 -1.62 11.07
C LYS A 127 -1.96 -2.35 10.87
N MET A 128 -2.28 -2.66 9.62
CA MET A 128 -3.49 -3.37 9.23
C MET A 128 -3.15 -4.59 8.38
N PHE A 129 -3.96 -5.63 8.51
CA PHE A 129 -3.85 -6.85 7.72
C PHE A 129 -5.01 -6.93 6.74
N GLN A 130 -4.72 -7.01 5.43
CA GLN A 130 -5.74 -7.24 4.40
C GLN A 130 -6.08 -8.73 4.38
N PHE A 131 -7.36 -9.02 4.41
CA PHE A 131 -7.91 -10.33 4.67
C PHE A 131 -8.96 -10.69 3.62
N TYR A 132 -8.85 -11.91 3.07
CA TYR A 132 -9.93 -12.56 2.32
C TYR A 132 -10.67 -13.53 3.23
N TYR A 133 -11.98 -13.52 3.18
CA TYR A 133 -12.77 -14.50 3.93
C TYR A 133 -12.76 -15.87 3.23
N HIS A 134 -12.18 -16.87 3.88
CA HIS A 134 -12.08 -18.22 3.37
C HIS A 134 -13.30 -19.07 3.79
N LYS A 135 -13.59 -20.12 3.00
CA LYS A 135 -14.62 -21.12 3.37
C LYS A 135 -14.26 -21.85 4.66
N ASP A 136 -12.99 -22.07 4.90
CA ASP A 136 -12.48 -22.65 6.15
C ASP A 136 -12.54 -21.61 7.29
N LYS A 137 -13.51 -21.80 8.18
CA LYS A 137 -13.69 -20.95 9.36
C LYS A 137 -12.57 -21.07 10.38
N GLY A 138 -11.90 -22.22 10.44
CA GLY A 138 -10.74 -22.44 11.30
C GLY A 138 -9.56 -21.57 10.87
N LEU A 139 -9.28 -21.56 9.57
CA LEU A 139 -8.25 -20.69 8.99
C LEU A 139 -8.53 -19.21 9.27
N ASN A 140 -9.79 -18.75 9.06
CA ASN A 140 -10.16 -17.36 9.35
C ASN A 140 -9.89 -16.97 10.80
N LYS A 141 -10.30 -17.84 11.75
CA LYS A 141 -10.04 -17.63 13.18
C LYS A 141 -8.56 -17.58 13.50
N SER A 142 -7.79 -18.52 12.93
CA SER A 142 -6.34 -18.59 13.14
C SER A 142 -5.65 -17.32 12.64
N MET A 143 -5.97 -16.82 11.43
CA MET A 143 -5.38 -15.60 10.88
C MET A 143 -5.71 -14.38 11.72
N ILE A 144 -6.97 -14.24 12.18
CA ILE A 144 -7.38 -13.12 13.05
C ILE A 144 -6.64 -13.21 14.39
N GLN A 145 -6.48 -14.40 14.96
CA GLN A 145 -5.76 -14.56 16.22
C GLN A 145 -4.29 -14.18 16.07
N ARG A 146 -3.61 -14.63 15.01
CA ARG A 146 -2.22 -14.25 14.69
C ARG A 146 -2.05 -12.72 14.56
N CYS A 147 -3.01 -12.04 13.91
CA CYS A 147 -2.99 -10.58 13.84
C CYS A 147 -3.07 -9.94 15.23
N LYS A 148 -3.94 -10.46 16.11
CA LYS A 148 -4.04 -9.97 17.50
C LYS A 148 -2.75 -10.22 18.28
N ASP A 149 -2.17 -11.41 18.16
CA ASP A 149 -0.95 -11.79 18.88
C ASP A 149 0.28 -11.00 18.39
N ALA A 150 0.23 -10.48 17.17
CA ALA A 150 1.26 -9.64 16.55
C ALA A 150 0.95 -8.12 16.60
N ASP A 151 0.02 -7.71 17.46
CA ASP A 151 -0.36 -6.31 17.71
C ASP A 151 -0.78 -5.54 16.44
N PHE A 152 -1.56 -6.20 15.56
CA PHE A 152 -2.20 -5.50 14.46
C PHE A 152 -3.44 -4.74 14.95
N ASP A 153 -3.58 -3.49 14.49
CA ASP A 153 -4.61 -2.56 14.94
C ASP A 153 -5.92 -2.70 14.18
N ALA A 154 -5.88 -3.19 12.93
CA ALA A 154 -7.06 -3.29 12.09
C ALA A 154 -6.99 -4.46 11.09
N LEU A 155 -8.19 -4.89 10.64
CA LEU A 155 -8.36 -5.81 9.50
C LEU A 155 -9.05 -5.07 8.36
N VAL A 156 -8.56 -5.31 7.13
CA VAL A 156 -9.15 -4.80 5.88
C VAL A 156 -9.76 -5.97 5.13
N LEU A 157 -11.08 -6.11 5.21
CA LEU A 157 -11.81 -7.17 4.52
C LEU A 157 -11.99 -6.83 3.05
N THR A 158 -11.41 -7.64 2.16
CA THR A 158 -11.63 -7.51 0.71
C THR A 158 -12.89 -8.25 0.30
N VAL A 159 -13.83 -7.54 -0.35
CA VAL A 159 -15.18 -8.03 -0.68
C VAL A 159 -15.52 -7.97 -2.18
N ASP A 160 -14.60 -7.52 -3.03
CA ASP A 160 -14.82 -7.24 -4.44
C ASP A 160 -14.18 -8.27 -5.40
N THR A 161 -13.61 -9.34 -4.89
CA THR A 161 -12.91 -10.37 -5.69
C THR A 161 -13.80 -11.57 -6.03
N ILE A 162 -15.08 -11.34 -6.30
CA ILE A 162 -16.01 -12.40 -6.73
C ILE A 162 -15.62 -12.94 -8.11
N VAL A 163 -15.12 -12.04 -8.99
CA VAL A 163 -14.62 -12.35 -10.32
C VAL A 163 -13.23 -11.72 -10.48
N GLY A 164 -12.29 -12.47 -11.04
CA GLY A 164 -10.99 -11.93 -11.42
C GLY A 164 -11.10 -10.95 -12.58
N GLY A 165 -10.38 -9.83 -12.52
CA GLY A 165 -10.30 -8.90 -13.64
C GLY A 165 -9.58 -9.53 -14.84
N ASN A 166 -10.03 -9.20 -16.05
CA ASN A 166 -9.35 -9.60 -17.28
C ASN A 166 -8.11 -8.74 -17.49
N ARG A 167 -6.97 -9.21 -17.02
CA ARG A 167 -5.72 -8.47 -17.03
C ARG A 167 -4.87 -8.86 -18.24
N GLU A 168 -5.22 -8.33 -19.41
CA GLU A 168 -4.61 -8.69 -20.69
C GLU A 168 -3.09 -8.45 -20.74
N ARG A 169 -2.59 -7.48 -19.99
CA ARG A 169 -1.15 -7.18 -19.92
C ARG A 169 -0.33 -8.19 -19.12
N ASP A 170 -0.99 -9.04 -18.35
CA ASP A 170 -0.32 -10.10 -17.58
C ASP A 170 -0.13 -11.39 -18.41
N LEU A 171 -0.79 -11.46 -19.59
CA LEU A 171 -0.70 -12.57 -20.57
C LEU A 171 0.50 -12.39 -21.50
#